data_c24f4d432a7615f6488b2b81dfb46fa5
#
_entry.id   c24f4d432a7615f6488b2b81dfb46fa5
#
_cell.length_a   1.000
_cell.length_b   1.000
_cell.length_c   1.000
_cell.angle_alpha   90.00
_cell.angle_beta   90.00
_cell.angle_gamma   90.00
#
_symmetry.space_group_name_H-M   'P 1'
#
loop_
_entity.id
_entity.type
_entity.pdbx_description
1 polymer ?
#
loop_
_entity_poly.entity_id
_entity_poly.type
_entity_poly.pdbx_seq_one_letter_code
_entity_poly.pdbx_strand_id
1 'polypeptide(L)'
;MNMIIKATALAGCIIGSSYAQTYDLPIIFVDTKQKCLDNKVTEKIPATMKVLDGKTNNVADSAKGTLYDIGIKVRGQSSAMFPKPGYSIEIRDEKGEGMDVSMFGLPPADDWVLHGPYVDKSMLRNALAYWLFRQAGRYAPRTKHFDLYINGVYRGVYVMVEKIKRGKYRVNISKLKETDIAGDSLTGGYLWAFDKVGTNTGGGGSNNQGGIQAEGFNTSDGLNVILHYPKKANIQKEQEEYLKKYLNDLEALFKNGKNGDGFEKYVDLGSAVDYVLHQEVTNNGDSYWCSFFLHKPKNKGGKDGKEFKEGKVTLGPPWDFNLAMSNGGMMGYGGGNSWQIESKTGSGGGGFGFGMGGGMGSLKAPNWLGGLWKRSDYQSEMKKRWAELRSGVWHTKVMDAYLDSMKTYLKSAADRNFKRWPNLGKSSGQGDKDPEPMKYCNSSGGGSGMAMGGNNADTWDGEVEHLRKKMKERMQWMDQKFGFSEPSQPVVTAPVDPSIHEPDWQKDTVKVDTLAKDTIPKDTIPKDTIKQGHDTTEALYDNFSRLSPMNFYDVNGNVLEIHTNWGGTFALVDLNGAVLYKTQIKTGVTSLTIPAKARNKHWIATLNGKMLNR
;
A
#
# COMPACT_ATOMS: atom_id res chain seq x y z
N MET A 1 -3.59 -77.99 -31.92
CA MET A 1 -3.75 -77.89 -30.46
C MET A 1 -3.27 -76.53 -30.04
N ASN A 2 -4.18 -75.56 -30.05
CA ASN A 2 -3.87 -74.13 -29.86
C ASN A 2 -4.11 -73.79 -28.39
N MET A 3 -3.06 -73.34 -27.73
CA MET A 3 -3.11 -72.86 -26.35
C MET A 3 -3.20 -71.33 -26.36
N ILE A 4 -4.35 -70.80 -25.98
CA ILE A 4 -4.64 -69.35 -25.86
C ILE A 4 -4.17 -68.92 -24.45
N ILE A 5 -3.15 -68.07 -24.42
CA ILE A 5 -2.73 -67.38 -23.18
C ILE A 5 -3.53 -66.10 -23.05
N LYS A 6 -4.40 -66.06 -22.04
CA LYS A 6 -5.09 -64.83 -21.61
C LYS A 6 -4.13 -63.96 -20.80
N ALA A 7 -3.76 -62.84 -21.32
CA ALA A 7 -3.06 -61.78 -20.58
C ALA A 7 -4.11 -60.96 -19.83
N THR A 8 -4.09 -61.04 -18.50
CA THR A 8 -4.89 -60.19 -17.61
C THR A 8 -4.12 -58.91 -17.38
N ALA A 9 -4.55 -57.81 -17.97
CA ALA A 9 -4.02 -56.49 -17.70
C ALA A 9 -4.49 -56.02 -16.31
N LEU A 10 -3.58 -55.94 -15.35
CA LEU A 10 -3.79 -55.31 -14.05
C LEU A 10 -3.73 -53.81 -14.25
N ALA A 11 -4.86 -53.14 -14.37
CA ALA A 11 -4.93 -51.68 -14.33
C ALA A 11 -4.73 -51.24 -12.89
N GLY A 12 -3.48 -50.87 -12.55
CA GLY A 12 -3.18 -50.21 -11.30
C GLY A 12 -3.73 -48.80 -11.30
N CYS A 13 -4.86 -48.58 -10.63
CA CYS A 13 -5.31 -47.24 -10.24
C CYS A 13 -4.24 -46.64 -9.31
N ILE A 14 -3.36 -45.80 -9.85
CA ILE A 14 -2.58 -44.87 -9.06
C ILE A 14 -3.58 -43.82 -8.57
N ILE A 15 -4.13 -44.05 -7.37
CA ILE A 15 -4.79 -43.00 -6.61
C ILE A 15 -3.67 -42.05 -6.17
N GLY A 16 -3.35 -41.09 -7.00
CA GLY A 16 -2.56 -39.95 -6.60
C GLY A 16 -3.35 -39.22 -5.52
N SER A 17 -2.97 -39.43 -4.26
CA SER A 17 -3.40 -38.54 -3.18
C SER A 17 -2.88 -37.14 -3.53
N SER A 18 -3.74 -36.34 -4.15
CA SER A 18 -3.52 -34.91 -4.26
C SER A 18 -3.52 -34.36 -2.84
N TYR A 19 -2.34 -34.23 -2.23
CA TYR A 19 -2.20 -33.41 -1.04
C TYR A 19 -2.80 -32.06 -1.36
N ALA A 20 -3.86 -31.69 -0.68
CA ALA A 20 -4.47 -30.39 -0.83
C ALA A 20 -3.42 -29.32 -0.54
N GLN A 21 -3.09 -28.52 -1.56
CA GLN A 21 -2.08 -27.48 -1.43
C GLN A 21 -2.60 -26.42 -0.47
N THR A 22 -1.91 -26.24 0.67
CA THR A 22 -2.22 -25.19 1.65
C THR A 22 -1.51 -23.89 1.29
N TYR A 23 -2.17 -22.78 1.58
CA TYR A 23 -1.71 -21.42 1.31
C TYR A 23 -1.65 -20.64 2.61
N ASP A 24 -0.52 -19.98 2.86
CA ASP A 24 -0.31 -19.13 4.04
C ASP A 24 -0.90 -17.72 3.82
N LEU A 25 -1.14 -17.34 2.56
CA LEU A 25 -1.79 -16.08 2.20
C LEU A 25 -3.30 -16.27 2.08
N PRO A 26 -4.09 -15.19 2.27
CA PRO A 26 -5.47 -15.16 1.82
C PRO A 26 -5.59 -15.52 0.35
N ILE A 27 -6.73 -16.08 -0.04
CA ILE A 27 -7.03 -16.41 -1.44
C ILE A 27 -8.27 -15.65 -1.88
N ILE A 28 -8.18 -15.01 -3.05
CA ILE A 28 -9.31 -14.39 -3.72
C ILE A 28 -9.63 -15.18 -4.99
N PHE A 29 -10.90 -15.54 -5.15
CA PHE A 29 -11.45 -16.13 -6.36
C PHE A 29 -12.43 -15.16 -7.01
N VAL A 30 -12.17 -14.77 -8.25
CA VAL A 30 -13.05 -13.92 -9.05
C VAL A 30 -13.67 -14.73 -10.17
N ASP A 31 -14.99 -14.64 -10.31
CA ASP A 31 -15.75 -15.16 -11.46
C ASP A 31 -16.36 -14.00 -12.23
N THR A 32 -15.93 -13.81 -13.46
CA THR A 32 -16.39 -12.74 -14.35
C THR A 32 -17.69 -13.07 -15.08
N LYS A 33 -18.36 -14.16 -14.73
CA LYS A 33 -19.60 -14.61 -15.38
C LYS A 33 -19.42 -14.74 -16.91
N GLN A 34 -18.31 -15.37 -17.31
CA GLN A 34 -17.87 -15.60 -18.71
C GLN A 34 -17.56 -14.33 -19.52
N LYS A 35 -17.43 -13.18 -18.87
CA LYS A 35 -16.99 -11.95 -19.56
C LYS A 35 -15.48 -11.88 -19.64
N CYS A 36 -14.97 -11.36 -20.76
CA CYS A 36 -13.54 -11.04 -20.87
C CYS A 36 -13.15 -9.90 -19.94
N LEU A 37 -11.98 -10.04 -19.31
CA LEU A 37 -11.39 -9.03 -18.46
C LEU A 37 -10.02 -8.63 -19.06
N ASP A 38 -10.05 -7.78 -20.06
CA ASP A 38 -8.87 -7.26 -20.74
C ASP A 38 -8.73 -5.72 -20.57
N ASN A 39 -7.67 -5.15 -21.13
CA ASN A 39 -7.39 -3.72 -21.04
C ASN A 39 -8.27 -2.84 -21.94
N LYS A 40 -9.14 -3.43 -22.77
CA LYS A 40 -10.09 -2.69 -23.60
C LYS A 40 -11.37 -2.35 -22.83
N VAL A 41 -11.59 -3.00 -21.68
CA VAL A 41 -12.75 -2.76 -20.83
C VAL A 41 -12.54 -1.45 -20.06
N THR A 42 -13.28 -0.41 -20.43
CA THR A 42 -13.20 0.93 -19.82
C THR A 42 -14.00 1.06 -18.54
N GLU A 43 -15.08 0.29 -18.41
CA GLU A 43 -15.96 0.26 -17.25
C GLU A 43 -15.79 -1.02 -16.44
N LYS A 44 -16.17 -0.98 -15.15
CA LYS A 44 -16.15 -2.17 -14.32
C LYS A 44 -17.25 -3.15 -14.75
N ILE A 45 -16.88 -4.36 -15.17
CA ILE A 45 -17.82 -5.43 -15.44
C ILE A 45 -18.33 -6.05 -14.15
N PRO A 46 -19.62 -6.48 -14.06
CA PRO A 46 -20.13 -7.25 -12.94
C PRO A 46 -19.43 -8.61 -12.82
N ALA A 47 -19.01 -8.96 -11.63
CA ALA A 47 -18.38 -10.22 -11.28
C ALA A 47 -18.74 -10.62 -9.84
N THR A 48 -18.41 -11.85 -9.46
CA THR A 48 -18.45 -12.27 -8.05
C THR A 48 -17.03 -12.50 -7.55
N MET A 49 -16.84 -12.28 -6.25
CA MET A 49 -15.56 -12.49 -5.57
C MET A 49 -15.81 -13.34 -4.32
N LYS A 50 -15.05 -14.41 -4.16
CA LYS A 50 -15.00 -15.18 -2.92
C LYS A 50 -13.65 -14.99 -2.25
N VAL A 51 -13.63 -14.89 -0.93
CA VAL A 51 -12.46 -14.61 -0.13
C VAL A 51 -12.29 -15.68 0.93
N LEU A 52 -11.13 -16.33 0.96
CA LEU A 52 -10.64 -17.15 2.06
C LEU A 52 -9.57 -16.35 2.79
N ASP A 53 -9.77 -16.07 4.07
CA ASP A 53 -8.86 -15.30 4.93
C ASP A 53 -8.60 -16.03 6.26
N GLY A 54 -8.25 -17.31 6.18
CA GLY A 54 -7.81 -18.12 7.32
C GLY A 54 -6.30 -18.08 7.51
N LYS A 55 -5.80 -18.62 8.61
CA LYS A 55 -4.35 -18.82 8.85
C LYS A 55 -3.71 -19.70 7.78
N THR A 56 -4.41 -20.72 7.39
CA THR A 56 -4.10 -21.60 6.26
C THR A 56 -5.34 -21.71 5.40
N ASN A 57 -5.18 -21.62 4.11
CA ASN A 57 -6.25 -21.65 3.14
C ASN A 57 -6.04 -22.79 2.17
N ASN A 58 -7.11 -23.37 1.65
CA ASN A 58 -7.06 -24.41 0.65
C ASN A 58 -7.99 -24.05 -0.52
N VAL A 59 -7.49 -24.20 -1.73
CA VAL A 59 -8.29 -23.93 -2.95
C VAL A 59 -9.53 -24.80 -3.01
N ALA A 60 -9.48 -26.04 -2.50
CA ALA A 60 -10.62 -26.93 -2.41
C ALA A 60 -11.75 -26.38 -1.52
N ASP A 61 -11.43 -25.48 -0.59
CA ASP A 61 -12.38 -24.83 0.31
C ASP A 61 -13.00 -23.55 -0.29
N SER A 62 -12.82 -23.27 -1.58
CA SER A 62 -13.35 -22.07 -2.24
C SER A 62 -14.87 -21.88 -2.05
N ALA A 63 -15.63 -22.97 -1.85
CA ALA A 63 -17.05 -22.89 -1.53
C ALA A 63 -17.34 -22.24 -0.17
N LYS A 64 -16.41 -22.33 0.78
CA LYS A 64 -16.53 -21.78 2.15
C LYS A 64 -16.17 -20.28 2.21
N GLY A 65 -15.59 -19.72 1.14
CA GLY A 65 -15.18 -18.31 1.11
C GLY A 65 -16.36 -17.35 1.21
N THR A 66 -16.14 -16.21 1.87
CA THR A 66 -17.12 -15.12 1.92
C THR A 66 -17.36 -14.58 0.52
N LEU A 67 -18.61 -14.53 0.09
CA LEU A 67 -19.03 -14.11 -1.24
C LEU A 67 -19.37 -12.62 -1.27
N TYR A 68 -18.90 -11.92 -2.29
CA TYR A 68 -19.22 -10.52 -2.59
C TYR A 68 -19.60 -10.36 -4.07
N ASP A 69 -20.58 -9.52 -4.33
CA ASP A 69 -20.77 -8.96 -5.66
C ASP A 69 -19.79 -7.80 -5.86
N ILE A 70 -19.16 -7.76 -7.03
CA ILE A 70 -18.15 -6.74 -7.34
C ILE A 70 -18.31 -6.20 -8.77
N GLY A 71 -17.83 -4.98 -8.95
CA GLY A 71 -17.44 -4.49 -10.26
C GLY A 71 -15.92 -4.59 -10.41
N ILE A 72 -15.42 -5.13 -11.52
CA ILE A 72 -13.98 -5.30 -11.77
C ILE A 72 -13.58 -4.81 -13.16
N LYS A 73 -12.40 -4.18 -13.26
CA LYS A 73 -11.75 -3.87 -14.54
C LYS A 73 -10.23 -3.91 -14.43
N VAL A 74 -9.55 -4.10 -15.55
CA VAL A 74 -8.10 -3.88 -15.65
C VAL A 74 -7.79 -2.41 -15.37
N ARG A 75 -6.70 -2.14 -14.68
CA ARG A 75 -6.23 -0.79 -14.39
C ARG A 75 -4.74 -0.62 -14.69
N GLY A 76 -4.34 0.64 -14.80
CA GLY A 76 -3.01 1.07 -15.12
C GLY A 76 -2.93 1.61 -16.54
N GLN A 77 -1.90 2.38 -16.81
CA GLN A 77 -1.56 2.81 -18.18
C GLN A 77 -0.58 1.81 -18.78
N SER A 78 0.71 1.97 -18.53
CA SER A 78 1.75 1.04 -18.98
C SER A 78 1.65 -0.34 -18.32
N SER A 79 1.29 -0.40 -17.04
CA SER A 79 1.17 -1.66 -16.30
C SER A 79 -0.01 -2.55 -16.74
N ALA A 80 -1.01 -1.99 -17.42
CA ALA A 80 -2.12 -2.77 -18.00
C ALA A 80 -1.68 -3.63 -19.20
N MET A 81 -0.51 -3.35 -19.78
CA MET A 81 0.04 -4.08 -20.93
C MET A 81 0.88 -5.30 -20.53
N PHE A 82 1.18 -5.48 -19.25
CA PHE A 82 1.88 -6.68 -18.78
C PHE A 82 0.94 -7.89 -18.71
N PRO A 83 1.46 -9.12 -18.84
CA PRO A 83 0.65 -10.34 -18.77
C PRO A 83 0.03 -10.59 -17.40
N LYS A 84 0.53 -9.90 -16.35
CA LYS A 84 -0.01 -9.86 -15.00
C LYS A 84 -0.49 -8.44 -14.67
N PRO A 85 -1.61 -7.99 -15.25
CA PRO A 85 -2.11 -6.63 -15.04
C PRO A 85 -2.67 -6.42 -13.63
N GLY A 86 -2.74 -5.17 -13.20
CA GLY A 86 -3.50 -4.80 -12.01
C GLY A 86 -4.99 -4.68 -12.30
N TYR A 87 -5.82 -4.76 -11.25
CA TYR A 87 -7.27 -4.61 -11.35
C TYR A 87 -7.77 -3.54 -10.36
N SER A 88 -8.87 -2.88 -10.71
CA SER A 88 -9.67 -2.07 -9.80
C SER A 88 -10.96 -2.80 -9.52
N ILE A 89 -11.27 -3.02 -8.25
CA ILE A 89 -12.53 -3.62 -7.81
C ILE A 89 -13.34 -2.62 -7.01
N GLU A 90 -14.65 -2.82 -6.99
CA GLU A 90 -15.63 -2.13 -6.15
C GLU A 90 -16.58 -3.19 -5.61
N ILE A 91 -16.66 -3.27 -4.29
CA ILE A 91 -17.59 -4.18 -3.63
C ILE A 91 -18.97 -3.53 -3.68
N ARG A 92 -20.00 -4.30 -4.03
CA ARG A 92 -21.34 -3.78 -4.30
C ARG A 92 -22.38 -4.47 -3.43
N ASP A 93 -23.38 -3.71 -3.05
CA ASP A 93 -24.59 -4.23 -2.43
C ASP A 93 -25.56 -4.81 -3.47
N GLU A 94 -26.72 -5.30 -3.02
CA GLU A 94 -27.78 -5.87 -3.87
C GLU A 94 -28.37 -4.87 -4.89
N LYS A 95 -28.19 -3.56 -4.65
CA LYS A 95 -28.63 -2.49 -5.56
C LYS A 95 -27.56 -2.12 -6.58
N GLY A 96 -26.37 -2.71 -6.46
CA GLY A 96 -25.21 -2.39 -7.29
C GLY A 96 -24.42 -1.15 -6.83
N GLU A 97 -24.75 -0.58 -5.65
CA GLU A 97 -24.07 0.54 -5.07
C GLU A 97 -22.83 0.08 -4.28
N GLY A 98 -21.85 1.00 -4.12
CA GLY A 98 -20.63 0.70 -3.37
C GLY A 98 -20.88 0.39 -1.90
N MET A 99 -20.37 -0.74 -1.41
CA MET A 99 -20.49 -1.19 -0.04
C MET A 99 -19.12 -1.25 0.64
N ASP A 100 -18.97 -0.50 1.74
CA ASP A 100 -17.74 -0.49 2.52
C ASP A 100 -17.54 -1.81 3.28
N VAL A 101 -16.47 -2.55 2.95
CA VAL A 101 -16.10 -3.83 3.58
C VAL A 101 -14.66 -3.80 4.05
N SER A 102 -14.41 -4.30 5.26
CA SER A 102 -13.05 -4.55 5.77
C SER A 102 -12.48 -5.81 5.10
N MET A 103 -11.41 -5.64 4.33
CA MET A 103 -10.71 -6.73 3.66
C MET A 103 -9.37 -7.00 4.35
N PHE A 104 -9.13 -8.25 4.75
CA PHE A 104 -7.87 -8.68 5.39
C PHE A 104 -7.47 -7.85 6.61
N GLY A 105 -8.44 -7.39 7.39
CA GLY A 105 -8.22 -6.52 8.52
C GLY A 105 -7.84 -5.08 8.15
N LEU A 106 -7.92 -4.68 6.88
CA LEU A 106 -7.76 -3.30 6.45
C LEU A 106 -9.05 -2.48 6.71
N PRO A 107 -8.95 -1.16 6.90
CA PRO A 107 -10.11 -0.31 7.12
C PRO A 107 -11.17 -0.46 6.02
N PRO A 108 -12.47 -0.43 6.37
CA PRO A 108 -13.53 -0.67 5.42
C PRO A 108 -13.53 0.35 4.27
N ALA A 109 -13.80 -0.16 3.07
CA ALA A 109 -13.98 0.61 1.85
C ALA A 109 -14.68 -0.24 0.78
N ASP A 110 -15.32 0.43 -0.15
CA ASP A 110 -15.93 -0.16 -1.35
C ASP A 110 -14.89 -0.40 -2.47
N ASP A 111 -13.94 0.51 -2.62
CA ASP A 111 -12.96 0.55 -3.71
C ASP A 111 -11.57 0.04 -3.28
N TRP A 112 -11.04 -0.95 -4.02
CA TRP A 112 -9.72 -1.53 -3.80
C TRP A 112 -8.93 -1.66 -5.10
N VAL A 113 -7.62 -1.73 -4.96
CA VAL A 113 -6.70 -2.02 -6.07
C VAL A 113 -6.04 -3.36 -5.84
N LEU A 114 -6.11 -4.23 -6.82
CA LEU A 114 -5.36 -5.48 -6.87
C LEU A 114 -4.13 -5.24 -7.75
N HIS A 115 -2.99 -4.94 -7.12
CA HIS A 115 -1.74 -4.68 -7.84
C HIS A 115 -1.08 -5.99 -8.23
N GLY A 116 -0.77 -6.16 -9.52
CA GLY A 116 -0.02 -7.30 -10.06
C GLY A 116 1.46 -6.97 -10.17
N PRO A 117 2.32 -7.38 -9.22
CA PRO A 117 3.75 -7.06 -9.25
C PRO A 117 4.49 -7.94 -10.26
N TYR A 118 4.44 -7.57 -11.55
CA TYR A 118 5.10 -8.32 -12.62
C TYR A 118 6.57 -7.92 -12.79
N VAL A 119 6.84 -6.63 -12.93
CA VAL A 119 8.19 -6.09 -13.06
C VAL A 119 8.90 -5.95 -11.71
N ASP A 120 8.16 -5.75 -10.64
CA ASP A 120 8.70 -5.82 -9.27
C ASP A 120 8.74 -7.27 -8.79
N LYS A 121 9.81 -7.97 -9.15
CA LYS A 121 10.00 -9.38 -8.79
C LYS A 121 10.21 -9.61 -7.30
N SER A 122 10.61 -8.58 -6.54
CA SER A 122 10.62 -8.66 -5.07
C SER A 122 9.20 -8.77 -4.50
N MET A 123 8.19 -8.27 -5.21
CA MET A 123 6.79 -8.10 -4.78
C MET A 123 6.63 -7.17 -3.56
N LEU A 124 7.66 -6.41 -3.19
CA LEU A 124 7.73 -5.65 -1.94
C LEU A 124 7.88 -4.13 -2.12
N ARG A 125 8.25 -3.61 -3.30
CA ARG A 125 8.60 -2.19 -3.46
C ARG A 125 7.48 -1.23 -3.07
N ASN A 126 6.26 -1.46 -3.56
CA ASN A 126 5.11 -0.66 -3.15
C ASN A 126 4.82 -0.80 -1.64
N ALA A 127 4.84 -2.02 -1.11
CA ALA A 127 4.57 -2.28 0.29
C ALA A 127 5.61 -1.60 1.20
N LEU A 128 6.91 -1.70 0.87
CA LEU A 128 8.00 -1.06 1.60
C LEU A 128 7.91 0.46 1.53
N ALA A 129 7.69 1.05 0.35
CA ALA A 129 7.56 2.50 0.19
C ALA A 129 6.40 3.05 1.03
N TYR A 130 5.22 2.44 0.94
CA TYR A 130 4.07 2.88 1.73
C TYR A 130 4.29 2.67 3.23
N TRP A 131 4.94 1.57 3.62
CA TRP A 131 5.30 1.32 5.02
C TRP A 131 6.25 2.40 5.54
N LEU A 132 7.32 2.75 4.83
CA LEU A 132 8.26 3.82 5.22
C LEU A 132 7.53 5.15 5.43
N PHE A 133 6.63 5.53 4.55
CA PHE A 133 5.90 6.80 4.68
C PHE A 133 4.96 6.79 5.89
N ARG A 134 4.31 5.66 6.19
CA ARG A 134 3.52 5.52 7.41
C ARG A 134 4.39 5.58 8.67
N GLN A 135 5.59 5.01 8.64
CA GLN A 135 6.54 5.12 9.76
C GLN A 135 6.96 6.58 10.02
N ALA A 136 7.00 7.43 8.99
CA ALA A 136 7.22 8.87 9.17
C ALA A 136 6.02 9.62 9.77
N GLY A 137 4.92 8.93 10.10
CA GLY A 137 3.72 9.52 10.68
C GLY A 137 2.74 10.09 9.66
N ARG A 138 2.83 9.69 8.39
CA ARG A 138 1.95 10.17 7.30
C ARG A 138 1.10 9.04 6.74
N TYR A 139 -0.10 9.36 6.27
CA TYR A 139 -0.93 8.38 5.59
C TYR A 139 -0.30 7.96 4.26
N ALA A 140 -0.18 6.65 4.07
CA ALA A 140 0.06 6.00 2.78
C ALA A 140 -0.84 4.77 2.66
N PRO A 141 -1.19 4.34 1.44
CA PRO A 141 -2.02 3.16 1.24
C PRO A 141 -1.51 1.94 2.00
N ARG A 142 -2.40 1.26 2.72
CA ARG A 142 -2.09 -0.02 3.36
C ARG A 142 -2.15 -1.12 2.33
N THR A 143 -1.41 -2.19 2.57
CA THR A 143 -1.26 -3.29 1.62
C THR A 143 -1.42 -4.64 2.30
N LYS A 144 -1.93 -5.63 1.56
CA LYS A 144 -1.95 -7.04 1.96
C LYS A 144 -1.69 -7.93 0.75
N HIS A 145 -0.76 -8.87 0.86
CA HIS A 145 -0.50 -9.86 -0.18
C HIS A 145 -1.53 -10.99 -0.11
N PHE A 146 -1.91 -11.52 -1.27
CA PHE A 146 -2.87 -12.61 -1.40
C PHE A 146 -2.65 -13.39 -2.71
N ASP A 147 -3.12 -14.62 -2.77
CA ASP A 147 -3.15 -15.43 -4.00
C ASP A 147 -4.43 -15.15 -4.78
N LEU A 148 -4.33 -14.90 -6.09
CA LEU A 148 -5.47 -14.55 -6.95
C LEU A 148 -5.80 -15.67 -7.93
N TYR A 149 -7.08 -16.02 -8.01
CA TYR A 149 -7.68 -16.84 -9.06
C TYR A 149 -8.73 -16.04 -9.83
N ILE A 150 -8.70 -16.11 -11.15
CA ILE A 150 -9.74 -15.51 -12.00
C ILE A 150 -10.27 -16.60 -12.94
N ASN A 151 -11.58 -16.85 -12.90
CA ASN A 151 -12.25 -17.88 -13.69
C ASN A 151 -11.61 -19.28 -13.55
N GLY A 152 -11.13 -19.59 -12.32
CA GLY A 152 -10.45 -20.84 -12.01
C GLY A 152 -8.98 -20.91 -12.41
N VAL A 153 -8.42 -19.87 -13.05
CA VAL A 153 -6.99 -19.79 -13.40
C VAL A 153 -6.21 -19.05 -12.32
N TYR A 154 -5.15 -19.67 -11.80
CA TYR A 154 -4.24 -19.02 -10.83
C TYR A 154 -3.48 -17.88 -11.49
N ARG A 155 -3.55 -16.69 -10.90
CA ARG A 155 -2.90 -15.48 -11.44
C ARG A 155 -1.63 -15.08 -10.68
N GLY A 156 -1.24 -15.86 -9.67
CA GLY A 156 -0.06 -15.58 -8.83
C GLY A 156 -0.40 -14.71 -7.62
N VAL A 157 0.65 -14.26 -6.95
CA VAL A 157 0.56 -13.35 -5.79
C VAL A 157 0.25 -11.95 -6.26
N TYR A 158 -0.79 -11.35 -5.68
CA TYR A 158 -1.18 -9.96 -5.87
C TYR A 158 -1.08 -9.19 -4.56
N VAL A 159 -1.11 -7.89 -4.65
CA VAL A 159 -1.13 -7.00 -3.48
C VAL A 159 -2.43 -6.21 -3.51
N MET A 160 -3.27 -6.41 -2.49
CA MET A 160 -4.40 -5.52 -2.25
C MET A 160 -3.87 -4.20 -1.71
N VAL A 161 -4.29 -3.11 -2.31
CA VAL A 161 -3.84 -1.76 -2.00
C VAL A 161 -5.05 -0.87 -1.80
N GLU A 162 -5.04 -0.07 -0.74
CA GLU A 162 -6.03 0.98 -0.55
C GLU A 162 -5.97 1.96 -1.72
N LYS A 163 -7.12 2.19 -2.37
CA LYS A 163 -7.23 3.25 -3.37
C LYS A 163 -7.15 4.62 -2.71
N ILE A 164 -6.35 5.53 -3.25
CA ILE A 164 -6.31 6.90 -2.77
C ILE A 164 -7.65 7.57 -3.06
N LYS A 165 -8.37 7.93 -2.02
CA LYS A 165 -9.64 8.68 -2.06
C LYS A 165 -9.85 9.44 -0.76
N ARG A 166 -10.79 10.40 -0.77
CA ARG A 166 -11.25 11.03 0.46
C ARG A 166 -11.93 9.99 1.36
N GLY A 167 -11.63 9.99 2.63
CA GLY A 167 -12.26 9.10 3.61
C GLY A 167 -11.62 9.18 4.98
N LYS A 168 -12.36 8.81 6.03
CA LYS A 168 -11.90 8.84 7.43
C LYS A 168 -10.56 8.11 7.61
N TYR A 169 -10.40 6.95 6.97
CA TYR A 169 -9.24 6.07 7.08
C TYR A 169 -8.28 6.15 5.88
N ARG A 170 -8.49 7.10 4.99
CA ARG A 170 -7.70 7.37 3.79
C ARG A 170 -7.18 8.81 3.83
N VAL A 171 -7.42 9.60 2.80
CA VAL A 171 -7.16 11.04 2.84
C VAL A 171 -8.28 11.71 3.64
N ASN A 172 -8.01 12.00 4.91
CA ASN A 172 -9.00 12.50 5.85
C ASN A 172 -9.18 14.02 5.73
N ILE A 173 -9.84 14.43 4.65
CA ILE A 173 -10.23 15.82 4.39
C ILE A 173 -11.75 15.97 4.41
N SER A 174 -12.23 17.19 4.73
CA SER A 174 -13.66 17.49 4.78
C SER A 174 -14.36 17.26 3.44
N LYS A 175 -15.63 16.87 3.48
CA LYS A 175 -16.47 16.84 2.27
C LYS A 175 -16.60 18.26 1.74
N LEU A 176 -16.40 18.43 0.44
CA LEU A 176 -16.73 19.67 -0.30
C LEU A 176 -18.09 19.45 -0.95
N LYS A 177 -19.08 20.26 -0.55
CA LYS A 177 -20.46 20.19 -1.07
C LYS A 177 -20.58 21.08 -2.31
N GLU A 178 -21.58 20.84 -3.12
CA GLU A 178 -21.91 21.71 -4.27
C GLU A 178 -22.22 23.14 -3.84
N THR A 179 -22.79 23.32 -2.64
CA THR A 179 -23.10 24.63 -2.05
C THR A 179 -21.89 25.33 -1.41
N ASP A 180 -20.72 24.69 -1.35
CA ASP A 180 -19.50 25.24 -0.76
C ASP A 180 -18.74 26.10 -1.80
N ILE A 181 -19.32 27.23 -2.21
CA ILE A 181 -18.84 28.08 -3.30
C ILE A 181 -18.30 29.44 -2.85
N ALA A 182 -18.26 29.72 -1.54
CA ALA A 182 -17.77 30.99 -0.99
C ALA A 182 -17.21 30.82 0.43
N GLY A 183 -16.41 31.80 0.87
CA GLY A 183 -15.86 31.89 2.22
C GLY A 183 -15.02 30.67 2.60
N ASP A 184 -14.93 30.35 3.91
CA ASP A 184 -14.13 29.23 4.42
C ASP A 184 -14.59 27.87 3.88
N SER A 185 -15.85 27.73 3.49
CA SER A 185 -16.39 26.47 2.96
C SER A 185 -15.76 26.09 1.63
N LEU A 186 -15.36 27.08 0.84
CA LEU A 186 -14.70 26.94 -0.46
C LEU A 186 -13.21 26.52 -0.35
N THR A 187 -12.56 26.78 0.81
CA THR A 187 -11.10 26.77 0.92
C THR A 187 -10.46 25.38 0.88
N GLY A 188 -11.23 24.30 0.94
CA GLY A 188 -10.62 22.97 0.98
C GLY A 188 -11.59 21.81 0.90
N GLY A 189 -10.99 20.63 1.05
CA GLY A 189 -11.60 19.37 0.72
C GLY A 189 -11.21 18.92 -0.68
N TYR A 190 -10.03 19.35 -1.16
CA TYR A 190 -9.53 19.00 -2.50
C TYR A 190 -8.49 17.88 -2.42
N LEU A 191 -8.55 16.94 -3.36
CA LEU A 191 -7.56 15.89 -3.59
C LEU A 191 -7.29 15.80 -5.09
N TRP A 192 -6.05 15.93 -5.48
CA TRP A 192 -5.62 15.86 -6.88
C TRP A 192 -4.26 15.20 -7.04
N ALA A 193 -3.86 14.92 -8.27
CA ALA A 193 -2.50 14.51 -8.60
C ALA A 193 -1.95 15.33 -9.75
N PHE A 194 -0.64 15.55 -9.75
CA PHE A 194 0.08 15.85 -10.98
C PHE A 194 0.41 14.51 -11.65
N ASP A 195 -0.13 14.29 -12.85
CA ASP A 195 -0.01 13.01 -13.54
C ASP A 195 -0.19 13.18 -15.05
N LYS A 196 0.00 12.07 -15.76
CA LYS A 196 -0.31 11.94 -17.18
C LYS A 196 -1.83 12.04 -17.36
N VAL A 197 -2.23 12.73 -18.41
CA VAL A 197 -3.62 12.67 -18.85
C VAL A 197 -3.90 11.28 -19.41
N GLY A 198 -4.90 10.57 -18.86
CA GLY A 198 -5.28 9.25 -19.33
C GLY A 198 -5.84 9.32 -20.75
N THR A 199 -5.20 8.64 -21.69
CA THR A 199 -5.84 8.29 -22.96
C THR A 199 -6.60 7.00 -22.73
N ASN A 200 -7.93 7.07 -22.62
CA ASN A 200 -8.79 5.87 -22.52
C ASN A 200 -8.84 5.05 -23.82
N THR A 201 -7.97 5.34 -24.77
CA THR A 201 -7.89 4.61 -26.03
C THR A 201 -6.50 4.03 -26.19
N GLY A 202 -6.41 2.72 -26.24
CA GLY A 202 -5.19 1.95 -26.50
C GLY A 202 -4.56 2.18 -27.88
N GLY A 203 -4.43 3.42 -28.30
CA GLY A 203 -3.78 3.86 -29.52
C GLY A 203 -3.11 5.20 -29.30
N GLY A 204 -1.81 5.27 -29.53
CA GLY A 204 -1.01 6.49 -29.48
C GLY A 204 -1.48 7.54 -30.47
N GLY A 205 -2.44 8.35 -30.06
CA GLY A 205 -2.96 9.46 -30.81
C GLY A 205 -2.86 10.74 -30.01
N SER A 206 -2.00 11.63 -30.45
CA SER A 206 -1.76 12.94 -29.92
C SER A 206 -2.94 13.86 -30.19
N ASN A 207 -3.69 14.24 -29.17
CA ASN A 207 -4.29 15.56 -29.02
C ASN A 207 -4.81 15.70 -27.58
N ASN A 208 -3.89 16.05 -26.67
CA ASN A 208 -4.10 16.05 -25.22
C ASN A 208 -5.02 17.17 -24.70
N GLN A 209 -5.49 18.10 -25.51
CA GLN A 209 -6.29 19.23 -25.00
C GLN A 209 -7.70 18.81 -24.54
N GLY A 210 -8.32 17.85 -25.20
CA GLY A 210 -9.63 17.33 -24.77
C GLY A 210 -9.56 16.42 -23.53
N GLY A 211 -8.44 15.71 -23.32
CA GLY A 211 -8.28 14.77 -22.22
C GLY A 211 -8.15 15.44 -20.84
N ILE A 212 -7.36 16.51 -20.72
CA ILE A 212 -7.17 17.20 -19.43
C ILE A 212 -8.45 17.88 -18.96
N GLN A 213 -9.23 18.45 -19.85
CA GLN A 213 -10.49 19.11 -19.47
C GLN A 213 -11.52 18.13 -18.89
N ALA A 214 -11.46 16.86 -19.32
CA ALA A 214 -12.32 15.81 -18.78
C ALA A 214 -11.92 15.32 -17.38
N GLU A 215 -10.64 15.50 -16.99
CA GLU A 215 -10.10 15.00 -15.73
C GLU A 215 -9.68 16.11 -14.75
N GLY A 216 -9.51 17.36 -15.24
CA GLY A 216 -9.05 18.47 -14.41
C GLY A 216 -8.75 19.75 -15.19
N PHE A 217 -7.59 20.35 -14.93
CA PHE A 217 -7.15 21.60 -15.54
C PHE A 217 -5.62 21.72 -15.56
N ASN A 218 -5.11 22.71 -16.30
CA ASN A 218 -3.69 23.08 -16.25
C ASN A 218 -3.46 24.32 -15.38
N THR A 219 -2.36 24.32 -14.61
CA THR A 219 -1.87 25.51 -13.93
C THR A 219 -1.22 26.50 -14.92
N SER A 220 -0.82 27.68 -14.43
CA SER A 220 -0.12 28.69 -15.24
C SER A 220 1.26 28.21 -15.71
N ASP A 221 1.89 27.26 -15.01
CA ASP A 221 3.15 26.62 -15.41
C ASP A 221 2.95 25.41 -16.34
N GLY A 222 1.69 25.10 -16.66
CA GLY A 222 1.33 23.99 -17.53
C GLY A 222 1.36 22.62 -16.84
N LEU A 223 1.25 22.56 -15.50
CA LEU A 223 1.10 21.30 -14.77
C LEU A 223 -0.29 20.72 -14.97
N ASN A 224 -0.37 19.43 -15.27
CA ASN A 224 -1.63 18.70 -15.38
C ASN A 224 -2.18 18.37 -13.98
N VAL A 225 -3.22 19.06 -13.55
CA VAL A 225 -3.95 18.80 -12.30
C VAL A 225 -5.08 17.83 -12.59
N ILE A 226 -4.94 16.58 -12.20
CA ILE A 226 -5.99 15.55 -12.31
C ILE A 226 -6.79 15.53 -11.01
N LEU A 227 -8.08 15.79 -11.09
CA LEU A 227 -8.96 15.89 -9.93
C LEU A 227 -9.43 14.51 -9.47
N HIS A 228 -9.08 14.14 -8.25
CA HIS A 228 -9.56 12.92 -7.60
C HIS A 228 -10.76 13.17 -6.68
N TYR A 229 -10.80 14.35 -6.03
CA TYR A 229 -11.96 14.78 -5.22
C TYR A 229 -11.98 16.30 -5.05
N PRO A 230 -13.11 16.98 -5.35
CA PRO A 230 -14.21 16.45 -6.15
C PRO A 230 -13.71 16.00 -7.53
N LYS A 231 -14.40 15.08 -8.17
CA LYS A 231 -14.08 14.74 -9.56
C LYS A 231 -14.46 15.88 -10.50
N LYS A 232 -13.84 15.98 -11.67
CA LYS A 232 -14.12 17.02 -12.68
C LYS A 232 -15.60 17.13 -13.02
N ALA A 233 -16.32 16.02 -13.10
CA ALA A 233 -17.76 16.00 -13.37
C ALA A 233 -18.64 16.60 -12.24
N ASN A 234 -18.09 16.73 -11.02
CA ASN A 234 -18.86 17.11 -9.82
C ASN A 234 -18.36 18.42 -9.18
N ILE A 235 -17.21 18.93 -9.61
CA ILE A 235 -16.65 20.17 -9.06
C ILE A 235 -17.43 21.38 -9.60
N GLN A 236 -17.76 22.34 -8.72
CA GLN A 236 -18.37 23.60 -9.14
C GLN A 236 -17.31 24.53 -9.74
N LYS A 237 -17.75 25.47 -10.58
CA LYS A 237 -16.86 26.43 -11.25
C LYS A 237 -16.03 27.23 -10.24
N GLU A 238 -16.65 27.75 -9.20
CA GLU A 238 -16.01 28.54 -8.15
C GLU A 238 -14.96 27.72 -7.39
N GLN A 239 -15.23 26.44 -7.17
CA GLN A 239 -14.31 25.52 -6.49
C GLN A 239 -13.06 25.25 -7.35
N GLU A 240 -13.24 25.02 -8.65
CA GLU A 240 -12.12 24.83 -9.59
C GLU A 240 -11.29 26.10 -9.73
N GLU A 241 -11.95 27.25 -9.91
CA GLU A 241 -11.29 28.56 -10.02
C GLU A 241 -10.49 28.89 -8.76
N TYR A 242 -11.03 28.59 -7.57
CA TYR A 242 -10.33 28.74 -6.30
C TYR A 242 -9.06 27.89 -6.25
N LEU A 243 -9.17 26.59 -6.53
CA LEU A 243 -8.01 25.68 -6.49
C LEU A 243 -6.96 26.09 -7.54
N LYS A 244 -7.39 26.43 -8.75
CA LYS A 244 -6.50 26.88 -9.83
C LYS A 244 -5.77 28.16 -9.45
N LYS A 245 -6.51 29.16 -8.90
CA LYS A 245 -5.90 30.39 -8.41
C LYS A 245 -4.89 30.12 -7.29
N TYR A 246 -5.23 29.28 -6.32
CA TYR A 246 -4.38 28.94 -5.19
C TYR A 246 -3.05 28.32 -5.65
N LEU A 247 -3.09 27.40 -6.62
CA LEU A 247 -1.89 26.78 -7.18
C LEU A 247 -1.08 27.79 -8.02
N ASN A 248 -1.73 28.62 -8.81
CA ASN A 248 -1.05 29.67 -9.59
C ASN A 248 -0.38 30.72 -8.70
N ASP A 249 -1.02 31.10 -7.59
CA ASP A 249 -0.44 32.02 -6.60
C ASP A 249 0.83 31.40 -5.95
N LEU A 250 0.79 30.10 -5.60
CA LEU A 250 1.96 29.37 -5.12
C LEU A 250 3.09 29.35 -6.17
N GLU A 251 2.78 29.01 -7.42
CA GLU A 251 3.76 29.03 -8.51
C GLU A 251 4.40 30.41 -8.70
N ALA A 252 3.61 31.48 -8.57
CA ALA A 252 4.07 32.86 -8.75
C ALA A 252 5.11 33.31 -7.71
N LEU A 253 5.15 32.66 -6.52
CA LEU A 253 6.15 32.95 -5.50
C LEU A 253 7.57 32.53 -5.91
N PHE A 254 7.69 31.63 -6.89
CA PHE A 254 8.97 31.08 -7.34
C PHE A 254 9.31 31.43 -8.79
N LYS A 255 8.57 32.36 -9.39
CA LYS A 255 8.82 32.87 -10.76
C LYS A 255 9.67 34.13 -10.76
N ASN A 256 10.33 34.40 -11.88
CA ASN A 256 11.02 35.66 -12.17
C ASN A 256 12.08 36.02 -11.08
N GLY A 257 12.84 35.03 -10.62
CA GLY A 257 13.90 35.23 -9.63
C GLY A 257 13.41 35.36 -8.18
N LYS A 258 12.13 35.21 -7.90
CA LYS A 258 11.60 35.18 -6.53
C LYS A 258 12.02 33.91 -5.82
N ASN A 259 12.26 34.01 -4.51
CA ASN A 259 12.78 32.94 -3.65
C ASN A 259 11.71 32.18 -2.87
N GLY A 260 10.42 32.47 -3.13
CA GLY A 260 9.30 31.78 -2.49
C GLY A 260 8.88 32.33 -1.13
N ASP A 261 9.28 33.56 -0.76
CA ASP A 261 8.87 34.14 0.52
C ASP A 261 7.34 34.14 0.66
N GLY A 262 6.84 33.66 1.81
CA GLY A 262 5.42 33.51 2.10
C GLY A 262 4.82 32.17 1.63
N PHE A 263 5.62 31.23 1.13
CA PHE A 263 5.14 29.90 0.72
C PHE A 263 4.46 29.13 1.84
N GLU A 264 4.82 29.42 3.10
CA GLU A 264 4.26 28.80 4.30
C GLU A 264 2.75 29.03 4.45
N LYS A 265 2.19 30.02 3.76
CA LYS A 265 0.73 30.22 3.64
C LYS A 265 0.07 29.19 2.75
N TYR A 266 0.81 28.60 1.82
CA TYR A 266 0.29 27.70 0.78
C TYR A 266 0.61 26.24 1.05
N VAL A 267 1.79 25.92 1.56
CA VAL A 267 2.30 24.55 1.71
C VAL A 267 2.51 24.18 3.16
N ASP A 268 2.07 23.01 3.55
CA ASP A 268 2.44 22.37 4.82
C ASP A 268 3.91 21.92 4.73
N LEU A 269 4.79 22.65 5.38
CA LEU A 269 6.24 22.44 5.33
C LEU A 269 6.62 21.03 5.79
N GLY A 270 6.03 20.55 6.88
CA GLY A 270 6.33 19.21 7.39
C GLY A 270 5.96 18.11 6.40
N SER A 271 4.83 18.25 5.69
CA SER A 271 4.46 17.30 4.65
C SER A 271 5.38 17.35 3.44
N ALA A 272 5.85 18.55 3.06
CA ALA A 272 6.78 18.71 1.96
C ALA A 272 8.14 18.07 2.27
N VAL A 273 8.63 18.25 3.50
CA VAL A 273 9.87 17.63 3.98
C VAL A 273 9.74 16.10 3.98
N ASP A 274 8.71 15.55 4.62
CA ASP A 274 8.52 14.09 4.71
C ASP A 274 8.34 13.45 3.32
N TYR A 275 7.58 14.10 2.43
CA TYR A 275 7.35 13.59 1.08
C TYR A 275 8.63 13.59 0.23
N VAL A 276 9.39 14.69 0.25
CA VAL A 276 10.63 14.79 -0.52
C VAL A 276 11.66 13.79 0.01
N LEU A 277 11.88 13.69 1.34
CA LEU A 277 12.76 12.68 1.92
C LEU A 277 12.37 11.26 1.50
N HIS A 278 11.06 10.96 1.48
CA HIS A 278 10.56 9.67 1.08
C HIS A 278 10.79 9.37 -0.41
N GLN A 279 10.54 10.32 -1.31
CA GLN A 279 10.81 10.15 -2.75
C GLN A 279 12.31 9.97 -3.02
N GLU A 280 13.15 10.72 -2.31
CA GLU A 280 14.60 10.65 -2.45
C GLU A 280 15.18 9.34 -1.91
N VAL A 281 14.74 8.86 -0.74
CA VAL A 281 15.25 7.60 -0.16
C VAL A 281 14.82 6.38 -0.96
N THR A 282 13.61 6.40 -1.51
CA THR A 282 13.12 5.33 -2.39
C THR A 282 13.68 5.44 -3.80
N ASN A 283 14.37 6.54 -4.11
CA ASN A 283 14.93 6.82 -5.43
C ASN A 283 13.93 6.56 -6.55
N ASN A 284 12.74 7.16 -6.42
CA ASN A 284 11.62 6.93 -7.33
C ASN A 284 11.80 7.75 -8.61
N GLY A 285 11.94 7.07 -9.75
CA GLY A 285 12.13 7.73 -11.06
C GLY A 285 10.92 8.52 -11.54
N ASP A 286 9.71 8.16 -11.10
CA ASP A 286 8.45 8.87 -11.40
C ASP A 286 8.14 10.00 -10.42
N SER A 287 9.02 10.25 -9.42
CA SER A 287 8.80 11.26 -8.40
C SER A 287 8.52 12.65 -9.00
N TYR A 288 7.64 13.39 -8.34
CA TYR A 288 7.29 14.81 -8.57
C TYR A 288 6.53 15.13 -9.86
N TRP A 289 6.47 14.26 -10.87
CA TRP A 289 5.80 14.53 -12.14
C TRP A 289 4.69 13.54 -12.52
N CYS A 290 4.73 12.30 -11.97
CA CYS A 290 3.71 11.28 -12.16
C CYS A 290 3.25 10.77 -10.82
N SER A 291 1.96 10.43 -10.72
CA SER A 291 1.38 9.86 -9.50
C SER A 291 1.68 10.69 -8.24
N PHE A 292 1.91 11.98 -8.42
CA PHE A 292 2.21 12.91 -7.35
C PHE A 292 0.92 13.47 -6.77
N PHE A 293 0.40 12.80 -5.74
CA PHE A 293 -0.82 13.18 -5.06
C PHE A 293 -0.59 14.30 -4.06
N LEU A 294 -1.58 15.21 -4.01
CA LEU A 294 -1.63 16.31 -3.06
C LEU A 294 -3.08 16.50 -2.61
N HIS A 295 -3.25 17.06 -1.42
CA HIS A 295 -4.57 17.41 -0.93
C HIS A 295 -4.54 18.72 -0.15
N LYS A 296 -5.71 19.38 -0.05
CA LYS A 296 -5.87 20.62 0.71
C LYS A 296 -7.10 20.52 1.61
N PRO A 297 -6.90 20.47 2.95
CA PRO A 297 -8.01 20.56 3.89
C PRO A 297 -8.66 21.96 3.87
N LYS A 298 -9.86 22.08 4.43
CA LYS A 298 -10.52 23.37 4.66
C LYS A 298 -9.81 24.14 5.77
N ASN A 299 -9.90 25.46 5.72
CA ASN A 299 -9.64 26.31 6.86
C ASN A 299 -10.53 25.90 8.03
N LYS A 300 -10.03 25.94 9.26
CA LYS A 300 -10.76 25.57 10.47
C LYS A 300 -10.55 26.61 11.56
N GLY A 301 -11.59 26.82 12.38
CA GLY A 301 -11.51 27.72 13.53
C GLY A 301 -11.84 29.17 13.19
N GLY A 302 -11.36 30.11 14.01
CA GLY A 302 -11.66 31.54 13.90
C GLY A 302 -13.07 31.95 14.35
N LYS A 303 -13.91 30.96 14.72
CA LYS A 303 -15.23 31.17 15.30
C LYS A 303 -15.25 30.61 16.73
N ASP A 304 -16.06 31.20 17.59
CA ASP A 304 -16.29 30.74 18.96
C ASP A 304 -15.00 30.64 19.81
N GLY A 305 -14.02 31.56 19.60
CA GLY A 305 -12.77 31.60 20.35
C GLY A 305 -11.78 30.49 20.01
N LYS A 306 -12.03 29.70 18.96
CA LYS A 306 -11.09 28.68 18.47
C LYS A 306 -10.03 29.31 17.58
N GLU A 307 -8.77 28.84 17.76
CA GLU A 307 -7.66 29.24 16.90
C GLU A 307 -7.98 28.97 15.42
N PHE A 308 -7.70 29.95 14.56
CA PHE A 308 -7.81 29.80 13.12
C PHE A 308 -6.64 28.95 12.60
N LYS A 309 -6.95 27.87 11.89
CA LYS A 309 -5.96 27.03 11.18
C LYS A 309 -6.22 27.06 9.69
N GLU A 310 -5.27 27.60 8.97
CA GLU A 310 -5.31 27.62 7.50
C GLU A 310 -5.11 26.21 6.95
N GLY A 311 -5.97 25.81 6.02
CA GLY A 311 -5.80 24.57 5.26
C GLY A 311 -4.78 24.76 4.16
N LYS A 312 -3.61 24.11 4.26
CA LYS A 312 -2.50 24.22 3.34
C LYS A 312 -2.40 22.99 2.45
N VAL A 313 -1.75 23.13 1.30
CA VAL A 313 -1.41 22.01 0.42
C VAL A 313 -0.52 21.06 1.21
N THR A 314 -0.95 19.83 1.32
CA THR A 314 -0.25 18.71 1.95
C THR A 314 0.19 17.74 0.87
N LEU A 315 1.48 17.40 0.85
CA LEU A 315 2.06 16.49 -0.13
C LEU A 315 1.81 15.05 0.28
N GLY A 316 1.46 14.23 -0.69
CA GLY A 316 1.06 12.84 -0.50
C GLY A 316 -0.47 12.63 -0.53
N PRO A 317 -0.89 11.36 -0.38
CA PRO A 317 -0.08 10.17 -0.11
C PRO A 317 0.76 9.71 -1.32
N PRO A 318 1.86 8.97 -1.08
CA PRO A 318 2.71 8.44 -2.15
C PRO A 318 1.98 7.32 -2.92
N TRP A 319 2.32 7.19 -4.22
CA TRP A 319 1.75 6.18 -5.11
C TRP A 319 2.77 5.71 -6.15
N ASP A 320 2.70 4.41 -6.53
CA ASP A 320 3.38 3.79 -7.67
C ASP A 320 4.93 3.74 -7.56
N PHE A 321 5.43 2.76 -6.81
CA PHE A 321 6.87 2.54 -6.55
C PHE A 321 7.44 1.27 -7.19
N ASN A 322 6.71 0.65 -8.12
CA ASN A 322 7.15 -0.59 -8.76
C ASN A 322 8.46 -0.45 -9.56
N LEU A 323 8.80 0.75 -10.01
CA LEU A 323 10.05 1.09 -10.69
C LEU A 323 11.07 1.80 -9.79
N ALA A 324 10.75 2.09 -8.54
CA ALA A 324 11.65 2.70 -7.57
C ALA A 324 12.74 1.73 -7.07
N MET A 325 13.65 2.22 -6.23
CA MET A 325 14.67 1.40 -5.57
C MET A 325 15.51 0.60 -6.58
N SER A 326 15.97 1.29 -7.63
CA SER A 326 16.78 0.76 -8.72
C SER A 326 16.13 -0.37 -9.54
N ASN A 327 14.80 -0.37 -9.68
CA ASN A 327 14.07 -1.31 -10.53
C ASN A 327 13.73 -0.75 -11.93
N GLY A 328 14.19 0.43 -12.28
CA GLY A 328 13.81 1.13 -13.52
C GLY A 328 14.47 0.62 -14.81
N GLY A 329 15.43 -0.31 -14.72
CA GLY A 329 16.07 -0.95 -15.88
C GLY A 329 16.72 0.02 -16.85
N MET A 330 16.58 -0.27 -18.15
CA MET A 330 17.13 0.55 -19.25
C MET A 330 16.55 1.98 -19.30
N MET A 331 15.46 2.25 -18.60
CA MET A 331 14.88 3.59 -18.52
C MET A 331 15.66 4.54 -17.62
N GLY A 332 16.73 4.08 -16.95
CA GLY A 332 17.56 4.90 -16.06
C GLY A 332 16.84 5.37 -14.78
N TYR A 333 15.63 4.85 -14.52
CA TYR A 333 14.90 5.17 -13.32
C TYR A 333 15.60 4.62 -12.08
N GLY A 334 15.93 5.51 -11.14
CA GLY A 334 16.49 5.12 -9.86
C GLY A 334 17.91 4.56 -9.90
N GLY A 335 18.63 4.73 -11.03
CA GLY A 335 20.04 4.40 -11.14
C GLY A 335 20.92 5.61 -10.87
N GLY A 336 21.75 5.56 -9.82
CA GLY A 336 22.72 6.59 -9.51
C GLY A 336 22.47 7.36 -8.21
N ASN A 337 23.54 7.99 -7.76
CA ASN A 337 23.60 8.79 -6.52
C ASN A 337 23.42 10.28 -6.87
N SER A 338 22.19 10.66 -7.24
CA SER A 338 21.79 12.06 -7.47
C SER A 338 20.45 12.33 -6.79
N TRP A 339 20.16 13.60 -6.55
CA TRP A 339 18.85 14.01 -6.07
C TRP A 339 17.83 13.97 -7.20
N GLN A 340 16.73 13.25 -7.01
CA GLN A 340 15.64 13.18 -7.99
C GLN A 340 15.01 14.57 -8.21
N ILE A 341 14.83 15.32 -7.13
CA ILE A 341 14.26 16.66 -7.18
C ILE A 341 15.08 17.60 -8.07
N GLU A 342 16.42 17.56 -7.98
CA GLU A 342 17.29 18.41 -8.83
C GLU A 342 17.17 18.03 -10.32
N SER A 343 17.15 16.72 -10.60
CA SER A 343 17.04 16.22 -11.97
C SER A 343 15.68 16.54 -12.62
N LYS A 344 14.61 16.67 -11.81
CA LYS A 344 13.23 16.88 -12.29
C LYS A 344 12.81 18.35 -12.33
N THR A 345 13.42 19.21 -11.48
CA THR A 345 13.06 20.63 -11.36
C THR A 345 14.17 21.59 -11.84
N GLY A 346 15.34 21.09 -12.22
CA GLY A 346 16.46 21.88 -12.73
C GLY A 346 16.19 22.53 -14.09
N SER A 347 16.98 23.56 -14.42
CA SER A 347 16.85 24.32 -15.69
C SER A 347 17.04 23.49 -16.97
N GLY A 348 17.54 22.25 -16.85
CA GLY A 348 17.62 21.24 -17.91
C GLY A 348 16.55 20.15 -17.83
N GLY A 349 15.64 20.24 -16.85
CA GLY A 349 14.54 19.31 -16.61
C GLY A 349 13.39 19.43 -17.62
N GLY A 350 13.73 19.55 -18.89
CA GLY A 350 12.84 19.20 -19.98
C GLY A 350 12.59 17.70 -19.85
N GLY A 351 11.31 17.33 -19.77
CA GLY A 351 10.88 15.97 -19.61
C GLY A 351 11.77 15.02 -20.42
N PHE A 352 12.16 13.94 -19.81
CA PHE A 352 12.84 12.87 -20.52
C PHE A 352 12.03 12.59 -21.78
N GLY A 353 12.47 13.17 -22.90
CA GLY A 353 11.99 12.82 -24.21
C GLY A 353 12.35 11.36 -24.42
N PHE A 354 11.44 10.48 -24.01
CA PHE A 354 11.47 9.15 -24.57
C PHE A 354 11.33 9.31 -26.08
N GLY A 355 12.38 8.97 -26.81
CA GLY A 355 12.39 8.89 -28.27
C GLY A 355 11.47 7.82 -28.83
N MET A 356 10.25 7.74 -28.30
CA MET A 356 9.14 6.96 -28.81
C MET A 356 8.03 7.92 -29.24
N GLY A 357 7.84 8.00 -30.53
CA GLY A 357 6.95 8.90 -31.23
C GLY A 357 5.66 9.24 -30.52
N GLY A 358 5.46 10.51 -30.28
CA GLY A 358 4.19 11.19 -30.13
C GLY A 358 3.25 10.66 -29.04
N GLY A 359 3.24 11.27 -27.85
CA GLY A 359 2.12 11.06 -26.95
C GLY A 359 2.35 11.27 -25.45
N MET A 360 3.56 11.33 -24.96
CA MET A 360 3.82 11.82 -23.59
C MET A 360 4.11 13.31 -23.69
N GLY A 361 3.08 14.14 -23.57
CA GLY A 361 3.25 15.57 -23.36
C GLY A 361 4.28 15.79 -22.27
N SER A 362 5.07 16.87 -22.36
CA SER A 362 6.17 17.16 -21.44
C SER A 362 5.67 17.17 -19.99
N LEU A 363 5.85 16.05 -19.29
CA LEU A 363 5.59 15.97 -17.87
C LEU A 363 6.57 16.90 -17.16
N LYS A 364 6.07 17.72 -16.27
CA LYS A 364 6.86 18.68 -15.50
C LYS A 364 6.65 18.45 -14.03
N ALA A 365 7.73 18.52 -13.27
CA ALA A 365 7.64 18.69 -11.84
C ALA A 365 7.28 20.15 -11.52
N PRO A 366 6.57 20.43 -10.41
CA PRO A 366 6.26 21.79 -10.00
C PRO A 366 7.56 22.58 -9.73
N ASN A 367 7.69 23.76 -10.37
CA ASN A 367 8.87 24.62 -10.19
C ASN A 367 9.00 25.15 -8.76
N TRP A 368 7.88 25.36 -8.06
CA TRP A 368 7.90 25.76 -6.66
C TRP A 368 8.58 24.72 -5.76
N LEU A 369 8.50 23.44 -6.10
CA LEU A 369 9.18 22.38 -5.34
C LEU A 369 10.71 22.48 -5.50
N GLY A 370 11.19 22.72 -6.72
CA GLY A 370 12.60 23.01 -6.99
C GLY A 370 13.07 24.32 -6.36
N GLY A 371 12.17 25.31 -6.27
CA GLY A 371 12.40 26.55 -5.54
C GLY A 371 12.57 26.33 -4.05
N LEU A 372 11.68 25.55 -3.43
CA LEU A 372 11.81 25.15 -2.02
C LEU A 372 13.13 24.42 -1.75
N TRP A 373 13.49 23.48 -2.62
CA TRP A 373 14.75 22.72 -2.50
C TRP A 373 15.99 23.61 -2.40
N LYS A 374 16.01 24.75 -3.07
CA LYS A 374 17.13 25.71 -3.07
C LYS A 374 17.19 26.58 -1.81
N ARG A 375 16.16 26.60 -0.98
CA ARG A 375 16.12 27.43 0.22
C ARG A 375 16.93 26.80 1.36
N SER A 376 17.75 27.58 2.04
CA SER A 376 18.57 27.12 3.15
C SER A 376 17.75 26.71 4.39
N ASP A 377 16.63 27.40 4.65
CA ASP A 377 15.71 27.06 5.73
C ASP A 377 15.03 25.69 5.48
N TYR A 378 14.57 25.44 4.25
CA TYR A 378 14.01 24.14 3.86
C TYR A 378 15.06 23.01 3.96
N GLN A 379 16.29 23.25 3.49
CA GLN A 379 17.39 22.28 3.61
C GLN A 379 17.73 21.97 5.08
N SER A 380 17.64 22.95 5.96
CA SER A 380 17.85 22.75 7.40
C SER A 380 16.78 21.83 8.00
N GLU A 381 15.51 22.04 7.66
CA GLU A 381 14.42 21.18 8.10
C GLU A 381 14.53 19.75 7.52
N MET A 382 14.92 19.62 6.24
CA MET A 382 15.21 18.34 5.61
C MET A 382 16.31 17.56 6.38
N LYS A 383 17.42 18.22 6.68
CA LYS A 383 18.55 17.64 7.42
C LYS A 383 18.12 17.20 8.82
N LYS A 384 17.40 18.05 9.53
CA LYS A 384 16.88 17.75 10.87
C LYS A 384 15.96 16.55 10.85
N ARG A 385 14.97 16.57 9.96
CA ARG A 385 13.98 15.49 9.83
C ARG A 385 14.61 14.17 9.37
N TRP A 386 15.59 14.24 8.47
CA TRP A 386 16.37 13.07 8.07
C TRP A 386 17.03 12.40 9.28
N ALA A 387 17.72 13.18 10.11
CA ALA A 387 18.38 12.67 11.31
C ALA A 387 17.38 12.01 12.28
N GLU A 388 16.19 12.61 12.48
CA GLU A 388 15.13 12.03 13.32
C GLU A 388 14.67 10.67 12.77
N LEU A 389 14.33 10.61 11.47
CA LEU A 389 13.84 9.38 10.83
C LEU A 389 14.91 8.28 10.83
N ARG A 390 16.16 8.62 10.47
CA ARG A 390 17.27 7.68 10.39
C ARG A 390 17.76 7.19 11.75
N SER A 391 17.64 8.01 12.79
CA SER A 391 17.90 7.54 14.16
C SER A 391 16.85 6.59 14.69
N GLY A 392 15.64 6.60 14.13
CA GLY A 392 14.49 5.87 14.64
C GLY A 392 13.84 4.95 13.61
N VAL A 393 12.67 5.36 13.11
CA VAL A 393 11.76 4.52 12.30
C VAL A 393 12.30 4.16 10.92
N TRP A 394 13.26 4.91 10.38
CA TRP A 394 13.97 4.59 9.13
C TRP A 394 15.39 4.06 9.38
N HIS A 395 15.69 3.64 10.59
CA HIS A 395 16.97 3.01 10.91
C HIS A 395 17.14 1.72 10.07
N THR A 396 18.37 1.46 9.62
CA THR A 396 18.67 0.30 8.77
C THR A 396 18.19 -1.02 9.37
N LYS A 397 18.39 -1.23 10.68
CA LYS A 397 17.91 -2.45 11.38
C LYS A 397 16.39 -2.57 11.39
N VAL A 398 15.66 -1.46 11.45
CA VAL A 398 14.18 -1.45 11.41
C VAL A 398 13.68 -1.85 10.02
N MET A 399 14.30 -1.31 8.99
CA MET A 399 14.00 -1.70 7.61
C MET A 399 14.36 -3.17 7.34
N ASP A 400 15.53 -3.64 7.83
CA ASP A 400 15.95 -5.03 7.69
C ASP A 400 14.94 -5.99 8.35
N ALA A 401 14.51 -5.69 9.58
CA ALA A 401 13.51 -6.50 10.28
C ALA A 401 12.17 -6.57 9.52
N TYR A 402 11.73 -5.46 8.92
CA TYR A 402 10.55 -5.45 8.07
C TYR A 402 10.74 -6.37 6.85
N LEU A 403 11.86 -6.26 6.14
CA LEU A 403 12.14 -7.09 4.96
C LEU A 403 12.26 -8.58 5.32
N ASP A 404 12.88 -8.92 6.45
CA ASP A 404 13.00 -10.31 6.93
C ASP A 404 11.64 -10.90 7.30
N SER A 405 10.78 -10.11 7.95
CA SER A 405 9.40 -10.50 8.23
C SER A 405 8.61 -10.77 6.95
N MET A 406 8.70 -9.86 5.97
CA MET A 406 8.02 -10.02 4.69
C MET A 406 8.58 -11.18 3.86
N LYS A 407 9.90 -11.43 3.94
CA LYS A 407 10.55 -12.56 3.30
C LYS A 407 10.03 -13.89 3.87
N THR A 408 9.91 -13.98 5.19
CA THR A 408 9.33 -15.15 5.87
C THR A 408 7.87 -15.35 5.46
N TYR A 409 7.07 -14.27 5.49
CA TYR A 409 5.64 -14.29 5.18
C TYR A 409 5.34 -14.71 3.74
N LEU A 410 6.18 -14.34 2.77
CA LEU A 410 5.92 -14.57 1.35
C LEU A 410 6.65 -15.79 0.76
N LYS A 411 7.49 -16.49 1.52
CA LYS A 411 8.39 -17.53 0.98
C LYS A 411 7.66 -18.59 0.14
N SER A 412 6.67 -19.25 0.71
CA SER A 412 5.92 -20.29 0.01
C SER A 412 5.07 -19.73 -1.14
N ALA A 413 4.57 -18.51 -0.98
CA ALA A 413 3.80 -17.83 -2.00
C ALA A 413 4.66 -17.39 -3.19
N ALA A 414 5.91 -16.98 -2.95
CA ALA A 414 6.85 -16.64 -4.00
C ALA A 414 7.14 -17.84 -4.90
N ASP A 415 7.35 -19.04 -4.33
CA ASP A 415 7.55 -20.27 -5.10
C ASP A 415 6.37 -20.53 -6.04
N ARG A 416 5.13 -20.39 -5.54
CA ARG A 416 3.91 -20.54 -6.37
C ARG A 416 3.83 -19.46 -7.45
N ASN A 417 4.13 -18.21 -7.10
CA ASN A 417 4.10 -17.08 -8.03
C ASN A 417 5.07 -17.28 -9.18
N PHE A 418 6.32 -17.67 -8.90
CA PHE A 418 7.34 -17.81 -9.95
C PHE A 418 7.25 -19.13 -10.73
N LYS A 419 6.56 -20.13 -10.20
CA LYS A 419 6.11 -21.27 -11.00
C LYS A 419 5.06 -20.84 -12.03
N ARG A 420 4.15 -19.93 -11.68
CA ARG A 420 3.14 -19.36 -12.59
C ARG A 420 3.75 -18.35 -13.57
N TRP A 421 4.65 -17.51 -13.11
CA TRP A 421 5.33 -16.45 -13.86
C TRP A 421 6.83 -16.66 -13.85
N PRO A 422 7.40 -17.48 -14.78
CA PRO A 422 8.81 -17.87 -14.77
C PRO A 422 9.70 -16.76 -15.37
N ASN A 423 9.73 -15.58 -14.70
CA ASN A 423 10.48 -14.40 -15.14
C ASN A 423 11.68 -14.04 -14.25
N LEU A 424 12.02 -14.85 -13.24
CA LEU A 424 13.31 -14.73 -12.53
C LEU A 424 14.48 -14.95 -13.50
N GLY A 425 15.60 -14.27 -13.28
CA GLY A 425 16.77 -14.33 -14.15
C GLY A 425 16.58 -13.70 -15.54
N LYS A 426 15.42 -13.08 -15.81
CA LYS A 426 15.07 -12.56 -17.13
C LYS A 426 14.63 -11.10 -17.05
N SER A 427 14.88 -10.35 -18.11
CA SER A 427 14.21 -9.07 -18.30
C SER A 427 12.71 -9.29 -18.51
N SER A 428 11.88 -8.46 -17.88
CA SER A 428 10.42 -8.54 -17.99
C SER A 428 9.89 -7.34 -18.75
N GLY A 429 8.95 -7.56 -19.65
CA GLY A 429 8.42 -6.52 -20.52
C GLY A 429 6.94 -6.67 -20.84
N GLN A 430 6.41 -5.65 -21.51
CA GLN A 430 5.01 -5.62 -21.97
C GLN A 430 4.75 -6.67 -23.08
N GLY A 431 5.81 -7.09 -23.78
CA GLY A 431 5.75 -8.12 -24.83
C GLY A 431 5.76 -9.56 -24.32
N ASP A 432 5.92 -9.78 -23.01
CA ASP A 432 5.93 -11.11 -22.44
C ASP A 432 4.54 -11.76 -22.61
N LYS A 433 4.54 -13.07 -22.87
CA LYS A 433 3.31 -13.83 -23.02
C LYS A 433 2.81 -14.38 -21.69
N ASP A 434 1.51 -14.43 -21.51
CA ASP A 434 0.88 -15.18 -20.43
C ASP A 434 0.97 -16.68 -20.74
N PRO A 435 1.66 -17.49 -19.94
CA PRO A 435 1.73 -18.94 -20.17
C PRO A 435 0.38 -19.66 -20.09
N GLU A 436 -0.56 -19.10 -19.33
CA GLU A 436 -1.91 -19.59 -19.16
C GLU A 436 -2.91 -18.43 -19.28
N PRO A 437 -3.32 -18.08 -20.51
CA PRO A 437 -4.18 -16.94 -20.77
C PRO A 437 -5.51 -16.99 -20.00
N MET A 438 -6.05 -15.83 -19.73
CA MET A 438 -7.34 -15.71 -19.06
C MET A 438 -8.45 -16.28 -19.92
N LYS A 439 -9.33 -17.10 -19.31
CA LYS A 439 -10.52 -17.61 -19.98
C LYS A 439 -11.41 -16.46 -20.46
N TYR A 440 -12.15 -16.75 -21.52
CA TYR A 440 -13.13 -15.85 -22.15
C TYR A 440 -12.52 -14.61 -22.83
N CYS A 441 -11.20 -14.48 -22.89
CA CYS A 441 -10.53 -13.44 -23.65
C CYS A 441 -9.88 -14.02 -24.90
N ASN A 442 -10.11 -13.41 -26.05
CA ASN A 442 -9.32 -13.69 -27.24
C ASN A 442 -7.93 -13.10 -27.00
N SER A 443 -6.99 -13.93 -26.57
CA SER A 443 -5.61 -13.53 -26.32
C SER A 443 -4.93 -13.19 -27.66
N SER A 444 -5.09 -11.97 -28.09
CA SER A 444 -4.30 -11.42 -29.18
C SER A 444 -3.26 -10.44 -28.61
N GLY A 445 -2.04 -10.93 -28.51
CA GLY A 445 -0.94 -10.05 -28.61
C GLY A 445 -0.17 -9.74 -27.34
N GLY A 446 1.01 -10.32 -27.27
CA GLY A 446 2.17 -9.59 -26.80
C GLY A 446 2.48 -8.52 -27.85
N GLY A 447 2.22 -7.24 -27.56
CA GLY A 447 2.78 -6.16 -28.35
C GLY A 447 4.30 -6.15 -28.18
N SER A 448 5.04 -5.66 -29.16
CA SER A 448 6.47 -5.36 -28.98
C SER A 448 6.57 -4.22 -27.96
N GLY A 449 6.81 -4.57 -26.70
CA GLY A 449 6.90 -3.61 -25.62
C GLY A 449 8.30 -3.56 -25.03
N MET A 450 8.65 -2.41 -24.46
CA MET A 450 9.94 -2.21 -23.80
C MET A 450 10.09 -3.13 -22.59
N ALA A 451 11.28 -3.71 -22.45
CA ALA A 451 11.66 -4.37 -21.21
C ALA A 451 11.73 -3.35 -20.08
N MET A 452 11.05 -3.65 -18.99
CA MET A 452 11.02 -2.86 -17.75
C MET A 452 11.49 -3.76 -16.59
N GLY A 453 12.18 -3.17 -15.63
CA GLY A 453 12.73 -3.92 -14.53
C GLY A 453 14.24 -4.08 -14.64
N GLY A 454 14.96 -3.62 -13.60
CA GLY A 454 16.42 -3.45 -13.63
C GLY A 454 17.22 -4.60 -13.06
N ASN A 455 16.65 -5.43 -12.24
CA ASN A 455 17.32 -6.56 -11.64
C ASN A 455 16.80 -7.88 -12.20
N ASN A 456 17.71 -8.80 -12.43
CA ASN A 456 17.41 -10.12 -12.97
C ASN A 456 18.08 -11.19 -12.10
N ALA A 457 17.83 -11.18 -10.79
CA ALA A 457 18.29 -12.25 -9.91
C ALA A 457 17.57 -13.56 -10.26
N ASP A 458 18.30 -14.66 -10.20
CA ASP A 458 17.80 -16.00 -10.56
C ASP A 458 16.84 -16.56 -9.50
N THR A 459 16.80 -15.95 -8.33
CA THR A 459 15.95 -16.36 -7.21
C THR A 459 15.17 -15.20 -6.64
N TRP A 460 14.00 -15.48 -6.05
CA TRP A 460 13.23 -14.46 -5.35
C TRP A 460 13.98 -13.88 -4.15
N ASP A 461 14.69 -14.72 -3.39
CA ASP A 461 15.55 -14.26 -2.30
C ASP A 461 16.59 -13.26 -2.81
N GLY A 462 17.18 -13.51 -3.98
CA GLY A 462 18.12 -12.60 -4.63
C GLY A 462 17.48 -11.26 -5.01
N GLU A 463 16.21 -11.24 -5.44
CA GLU A 463 15.47 -10.00 -5.72
C GLU A 463 15.22 -9.18 -4.43
N VAL A 464 14.89 -9.86 -3.32
CA VAL A 464 14.70 -9.18 -2.02
C VAL A 464 16.02 -8.64 -1.48
N GLU A 465 17.11 -9.39 -1.58
CA GLU A 465 18.45 -8.93 -1.15
C GLU A 465 18.97 -7.79 -2.03
N HIS A 466 18.67 -7.80 -3.32
CA HIS A 466 18.97 -6.67 -4.19
C HIS A 466 18.23 -5.40 -3.75
N LEU A 467 16.93 -5.52 -3.48
CA LEU A 467 16.13 -4.42 -2.94
C LEU A 467 16.74 -3.86 -1.64
N ARG A 468 17.05 -4.76 -0.69
CA ARG A 468 17.71 -4.42 0.59
C ARG A 468 19.01 -3.66 0.37
N LYS A 469 19.89 -4.19 -0.49
CA LYS A 469 21.18 -3.58 -0.83
C LYS A 469 21.00 -2.17 -1.39
N LYS A 470 20.08 -2.00 -2.35
CA LYS A 470 19.83 -0.70 -2.99
C LYS A 470 19.28 0.34 -2.02
N MET A 471 18.39 -0.06 -1.13
CA MET A 471 17.91 0.81 -0.07
C MET A 471 19.03 1.25 0.89
N LYS A 472 19.88 0.32 1.33
CA LYS A 472 21.03 0.64 2.20
C LYS A 472 22.02 1.57 1.52
N GLU A 473 22.40 1.30 0.28
CA GLU A 473 23.29 2.18 -0.51
C GLU A 473 22.72 3.59 -0.62
N ARG A 474 21.42 3.71 -0.87
CA ARG A 474 20.74 5.00 -0.99
C ARG A 474 20.67 5.74 0.34
N MET A 475 20.32 5.06 1.41
CA MET A 475 20.30 5.63 2.76
C MET A 475 21.69 6.14 3.16
N GLN A 476 22.74 5.35 2.96
CA GLN A 476 24.13 5.73 3.25
C GLN A 476 24.59 6.95 2.43
N TRP A 477 24.22 7.01 1.15
CA TRP A 477 24.51 8.16 0.32
C TRP A 477 23.81 9.43 0.83
N MET A 478 22.54 9.33 1.22
CA MET A 478 21.81 10.46 1.80
C MET A 478 22.37 10.85 3.18
N ASP A 479 22.78 9.88 4.01
CA ASP A 479 23.48 10.13 5.29
C ASP A 479 24.73 11.01 5.07
N GLN A 480 25.56 10.67 4.09
CA GLN A 480 26.73 11.45 3.71
C GLN A 480 26.35 12.87 3.26
N LYS A 481 25.30 13.00 2.43
CA LYS A 481 24.84 14.31 1.93
C LYS A 481 24.30 15.22 3.03
N PHE A 482 23.61 14.66 4.01
CA PHE A 482 23.09 15.40 5.16
C PHE A 482 24.10 15.51 6.31
N GLY A 483 25.27 14.87 6.21
CA GLY A 483 26.28 14.84 7.28
C GLY A 483 25.77 14.13 8.53
N PHE A 484 25.02 13.04 8.35
CA PHE A 484 24.45 12.22 9.41
C PHE A 484 25.24 10.92 9.57
N SER A 485 25.38 10.47 10.82
CA SER A 485 25.92 9.16 11.15
C SER A 485 24.85 8.34 11.87
N GLU A 486 24.49 7.21 11.29
CA GLU A 486 23.49 6.34 11.88
C GLU A 486 23.98 5.77 13.21
N PRO A 487 23.20 5.85 14.31
CA PRO A 487 23.57 5.24 15.59
C PRO A 487 23.62 3.72 15.46
N SER A 488 24.34 3.04 16.34
CA SER A 488 24.47 1.58 16.31
C SER A 488 23.15 0.83 16.59
N GLN A 489 22.21 1.49 17.26
CA GLN A 489 20.87 1.01 17.56
C GLN A 489 19.83 2.08 17.25
N PRO A 490 18.62 1.70 16.81
CA PRO A 490 17.57 2.68 16.61
C PRO A 490 17.19 3.35 17.93
N VAL A 491 17.07 4.68 17.90
CA VAL A 491 16.48 5.45 18.98
C VAL A 491 14.98 5.29 18.87
N VAL A 492 14.36 4.65 19.86
CA VAL A 492 12.92 4.48 19.87
C VAL A 492 12.27 5.82 20.24
N THR A 493 11.86 6.57 19.25
CA THR A 493 10.96 7.71 19.45
C THR A 493 9.52 7.21 19.44
N ALA A 494 8.69 7.70 20.37
CA ALA A 494 7.28 7.41 20.34
C ALA A 494 6.70 7.72 18.95
N PRO A 495 5.78 6.90 18.41
CA PRO A 495 5.10 7.21 17.15
C PRO A 495 4.49 8.60 17.23
N VAL A 496 4.69 9.41 16.21
CA VAL A 496 4.27 10.82 16.18
C VAL A 496 2.75 10.98 16.31
N ASP A 497 1.98 9.96 15.91
CA ASP A 497 0.54 9.88 16.12
C ASP A 497 0.07 8.42 16.10
N PRO A 498 -0.37 7.86 17.25
CA PRO A 498 -0.96 6.51 17.28
C PRO A 498 -2.21 6.36 16.40
N SER A 499 -2.95 7.43 16.13
CA SER A 499 -4.15 7.40 15.29
C SER A 499 -3.85 7.11 13.82
N ILE A 500 -2.61 7.34 13.37
CA ILE A 500 -2.15 7.01 12.02
C ILE A 500 -1.84 5.51 11.89
N HIS A 501 -1.50 4.85 13.00
CA HIS A 501 -1.10 3.45 13.04
C HIS A 501 -2.22 2.48 13.45
N GLU A 502 -3.18 2.91 14.26
CA GLU A 502 -4.35 2.13 14.66
C GLU A 502 -5.62 2.99 14.60
N PRO A 503 -6.28 3.10 13.46
CA PRO A 503 -7.57 3.79 13.39
C PRO A 503 -8.63 3.04 14.20
N ASP A 504 -9.57 3.79 14.80
CA ASP A 504 -10.71 3.30 15.60
C ASP A 504 -11.70 2.37 14.84
N TRP A 505 -11.42 2.03 13.58
CA TRP A 505 -12.32 1.22 12.75
C TRP A 505 -12.54 -0.21 13.30
N GLN A 506 -11.62 -0.73 14.12
CA GLN A 506 -11.84 -1.99 14.82
C GLN A 506 -12.91 -1.88 15.93
N LYS A 507 -13.17 -0.69 16.44
CA LYS A 507 -14.25 -0.44 17.44
C LYS A 507 -15.62 -0.30 16.79
N ASP A 508 -15.68 0.10 15.51
CA ASP A 508 -16.94 0.32 14.79
C ASP A 508 -17.55 -0.98 14.20
N THR A 509 -16.77 -2.07 14.10
CA THR A 509 -17.25 -3.36 13.56
C THR A 509 -18.19 -4.14 14.49
N VAL A 510 -18.36 -3.70 15.73
CA VAL A 510 -19.28 -4.33 16.70
C VAL A 510 -20.75 -3.88 16.54
N LYS A 511 -21.03 -2.91 15.65
CA LYS A 511 -22.40 -2.35 15.48
C LYS A 511 -23.23 -2.90 14.33
N VAL A 512 -22.74 -3.88 13.57
CA VAL A 512 -23.49 -4.44 12.42
C VAL A 512 -24.42 -5.60 12.81
N ASP A 513 -24.29 -6.16 14.04
CA ASP A 513 -25.07 -7.33 14.47
C ASP A 513 -26.40 -7.01 15.21
N THR A 514 -26.88 -5.77 15.18
CA THR A 514 -28.12 -5.42 15.90
C THR A 514 -29.35 -5.16 15.01
N LEU A 515 -29.30 -5.47 13.71
CA LEU A 515 -30.46 -5.32 12.82
C LEU A 515 -31.09 -6.65 12.33
N ALA A 516 -30.71 -7.78 12.92
CA ALA A 516 -31.36 -9.06 12.64
C ALA A 516 -31.79 -9.77 13.94
N LYS A 517 -32.55 -9.07 14.79
CA LYS A 517 -33.27 -9.69 15.90
C LYS A 517 -34.69 -9.14 15.98
N ASP A 518 -35.51 -9.56 15.06
CA ASP A 518 -36.95 -9.68 15.29
C ASP A 518 -37.47 -10.68 14.28
N THR A 519 -37.75 -11.88 14.74
CA THR A 519 -38.64 -12.96 14.33
C THR A 519 -37.99 -14.34 14.44
N ILE A 520 -37.86 -14.85 15.67
CA ILE A 520 -37.92 -16.30 15.93
C ILE A 520 -38.71 -16.48 17.24
N PRO A 521 -39.78 -17.29 17.25
CA PRO A 521 -40.56 -17.53 18.45
C PRO A 521 -39.74 -18.35 19.47
N LYS A 522 -39.88 -17.93 20.74
CA LYS A 522 -39.45 -18.74 21.88
C LYS A 522 -40.27 -20.02 21.90
N ASP A 523 -39.60 -21.16 21.71
CA ASP A 523 -39.84 -22.39 22.45
C ASP A 523 -38.96 -23.50 21.92
N THR A 524 -38.46 -24.30 22.86
CA THR A 524 -37.70 -25.56 22.73
C THR A 524 -36.19 -25.46 22.49
N ILE A 525 -35.46 -25.37 23.62
CA ILE A 525 -34.13 -25.97 23.75
C ILE A 525 -34.11 -26.82 25.02
N PRO A 526 -33.88 -28.14 24.92
CA PRO A 526 -33.63 -28.97 26.11
C PRO A 526 -32.22 -28.66 26.68
N LYS A 527 -32.17 -28.48 28.00
CA LYS A 527 -30.94 -28.55 28.76
C LYS A 527 -30.42 -30.00 28.71
N ASP A 528 -29.21 -30.15 28.29
CA ASP A 528 -28.19 -31.09 28.73
C ASP A 528 -27.21 -31.39 27.58
N THR A 529 -26.03 -30.92 27.73
CA THR A 529 -24.77 -31.67 27.59
C THR A 529 -23.60 -30.69 27.48
N ILE A 530 -23.06 -30.32 28.62
CA ILE A 530 -21.69 -29.84 28.71
C ILE A 530 -20.78 -31.05 28.72
N LYS A 531 -20.02 -31.27 27.66
CA LYS A 531 -18.80 -32.07 27.70
C LYS A 531 -17.72 -31.50 26.80
N GLN A 532 -16.68 -31.05 27.51
CA GLN A 532 -15.26 -31.16 27.19
C GLN A 532 -14.70 -30.38 25.97
N GLY A 533 -13.91 -29.33 26.31
CA GLY A 533 -12.51 -29.28 25.94
C GLY A 533 -12.24 -28.95 24.46
N HIS A 534 -12.39 -27.71 24.07
CA HIS A 534 -11.63 -27.21 22.93
C HIS A 534 -10.59 -26.20 23.41
N ASP A 535 -9.38 -26.52 23.01
CA ASP A 535 -8.11 -25.87 23.27
C ASP A 535 -8.18 -24.34 23.00
N THR A 536 -8.18 -23.57 24.09
CA THR A 536 -8.21 -22.10 24.07
C THR A 536 -6.92 -21.48 23.53
N THR A 537 -5.95 -22.28 23.13
CA THR A 537 -4.68 -21.82 22.56
C THR A 537 -4.82 -21.28 21.14
N GLU A 538 -5.79 -21.74 20.35
CA GLU A 538 -5.97 -21.29 18.96
C GLU A 538 -6.55 -19.88 18.83
N ALA A 539 -7.46 -19.47 19.72
CA ALA A 539 -8.04 -18.13 19.70
C ALA A 539 -7.02 -17.03 20.11
N LEU A 540 -5.92 -17.42 20.75
CA LEU A 540 -4.87 -16.50 21.18
C LEU A 540 -3.87 -16.18 20.08
N TYR A 541 -3.67 -17.05 19.09
CA TYR A 541 -2.74 -16.85 17.98
C TYR A 541 -3.26 -15.86 16.92
N ASP A 542 -4.57 -15.65 16.78
CA ASP A 542 -5.14 -14.73 15.80
C ASP A 542 -4.83 -13.25 16.04
N ASN A 543 -4.41 -12.90 17.25
CA ASN A 543 -3.97 -11.55 17.56
C ASN A 543 -2.50 -11.24 17.19
N PHE A 544 -1.70 -12.25 16.83
CA PHE A 544 -0.27 -12.08 16.56
C PHE A 544 0.05 -11.41 15.22
N SER A 545 -0.78 -11.54 14.21
CA SER A 545 -0.54 -10.93 12.88
C SER A 545 -0.75 -9.42 12.84
N ARG A 546 -1.16 -8.79 13.95
CA ARG A 546 -1.63 -7.40 14.00
C ARG A 546 -0.71 -6.43 14.73
N LEU A 547 0.36 -6.92 15.35
CA LEU A 547 1.32 -6.05 16.04
C LEU A 547 2.51 -5.74 15.12
N SER A 548 2.87 -4.47 15.08
CA SER A 548 4.12 -4.01 14.46
C SER A 548 5.29 -4.84 14.97
N PRO A 549 6.28 -5.23 14.15
CA PRO A 549 7.39 -6.12 14.52
C PRO A 549 8.33 -5.58 15.62
N MET A 550 7.96 -4.51 16.30
CA MET A 550 8.78 -3.78 17.27
C MET A 550 8.40 -4.01 18.74
N ASN A 551 7.39 -4.83 19.03
CA ASN A 551 7.03 -5.19 20.40
C ASN A 551 7.19 -6.68 20.57
N PHE A 552 8.33 -7.09 21.09
CA PHE A 552 8.65 -8.48 21.34
C PHE A 552 9.38 -8.65 22.68
N TYR A 553 9.48 -9.86 23.15
CA TYR A 553 10.30 -10.21 24.30
C TYR A 553 11.19 -11.40 23.97
N ASP A 554 12.33 -11.45 24.62
CA ASP A 554 13.23 -12.60 24.58
C ASP A 554 13.43 -13.13 26.00
N VAL A 555 13.69 -14.45 26.12
CA VAL A 555 13.89 -15.12 27.39
C VAL A 555 15.27 -15.74 27.39
N ASN A 556 16.15 -15.23 28.22
CA ASN A 556 17.48 -15.78 28.43
C ASN A 556 17.60 -16.27 29.88
N GLY A 557 17.40 -17.58 30.08
CA GLY A 557 17.36 -18.20 31.42
C GLY A 557 16.21 -17.65 32.26
N ASN A 558 16.52 -16.93 33.33
CA ASN A 558 15.54 -16.29 34.23
C ASN A 558 15.35 -14.80 33.95
N VAL A 559 15.92 -14.28 32.87
CA VAL A 559 15.81 -12.86 32.47
C VAL A 559 14.91 -12.78 31.26
N LEU A 560 13.98 -11.84 31.32
CA LEU A 560 13.06 -11.46 30.25
C LEU A 560 13.47 -10.08 29.74
N GLU A 561 13.89 -10.00 28.50
CA GLU A 561 14.13 -8.73 27.80
C GLU A 561 12.90 -8.36 26.99
N ILE A 562 12.34 -7.19 27.27
CA ILE A 562 11.13 -6.70 26.63
C ILE A 562 11.51 -5.48 25.78
N HIS A 563 11.29 -5.59 24.48
CA HIS A 563 11.54 -4.54 23.50
C HIS A 563 10.20 -3.90 23.11
N THR A 564 9.98 -2.65 23.49
CA THR A 564 8.70 -1.97 23.22
C THR A 564 8.88 -0.55 22.71
N ASN A 565 7.98 -0.14 21.84
CA ASN A 565 7.92 1.21 21.28
C ASN A 565 7.16 2.20 22.17
N TRP A 566 6.49 1.71 23.22
CA TRP A 566 5.75 2.54 24.18
C TRP A 566 5.82 1.95 25.57
N GLY A 567 5.78 2.80 26.55
CA GLY A 567 5.65 2.41 27.95
C GLY A 567 4.23 1.99 28.30
N GLY A 568 4.09 1.28 29.41
CA GLY A 568 2.76 0.89 29.89
C GLY A 568 2.79 -0.24 30.89
N THR A 569 1.62 -0.80 31.16
CA THR A 569 1.47 -1.92 32.07
C THR A 569 1.84 -3.23 31.41
N PHE A 570 3.01 -3.78 31.78
CA PHE A 570 3.43 -5.11 31.38
C PHE A 570 2.86 -6.15 32.35
N ALA A 571 2.43 -7.29 31.83
CA ALA A 571 2.00 -8.42 32.65
C ALA A 571 2.39 -9.77 32.04
N LEU A 572 2.69 -10.75 32.90
CA LEU A 572 2.71 -12.17 32.58
C LEU A 572 1.38 -12.78 33.03
N VAL A 573 0.69 -13.44 32.11
CA VAL A 573 -0.63 -14.00 32.33
C VAL A 573 -0.57 -15.50 32.04
N ASP A 574 -1.09 -16.35 32.89
CA ASP A 574 -1.15 -17.76 32.62
C ASP A 574 -2.23 -18.11 31.56
N LEU A 575 -2.25 -19.36 31.12
CA LEU A 575 -3.17 -19.80 30.06
C LEU A 575 -4.65 -19.77 30.49
N ASN A 576 -4.93 -19.58 31.80
CA ASN A 576 -6.31 -19.41 32.32
C ASN A 576 -6.67 -17.93 32.52
N GLY A 577 -5.81 -16.99 32.12
CA GLY A 577 -6.04 -15.56 32.25
C GLY A 577 -5.65 -14.97 33.62
N ALA A 578 -5.05 -15.75 34.52
CA ALA A 578 -4.61 -15.24 35.83
C ALA A 578 -3.29 -14.47 35.71
N VAL A 579 -3.22 -13.28 36.30
CA VAL A 579 -2.01 -12.45 36.28
C VAL A 579 -0.97 -13.00 37.24
N LEU A 580 0.13 -13.51 36.69
CA LEU A 580 1.26 -14.02 37.45
C LEU A 580 2.21 -12.89 37.88
N TYR A 581 2.37 -11.86 37.07
CA TYR A 581 3.21 -10.70 37.34
C TYR A 581 2.69 -9.47 36.60
N LYS A 582 2.83 -8.28 37.20
CA LYS A 582 2.43 -7.01 36.60
C LYS A 582 3.36 -5.90 37.05
N THR A 583 3.82 -5.05 36.12
CA THR A 583 4.66 -3.90 36.41
C THR A 583 4.48 -2.82 35.34
N GLN A 584 4.93 -1.60 35.63
CA GLN A 584 5.05 -0.55 34.62
C GLN A 584 6.42 -0.63 33.95
N ILE A 585 6.45 -0.54 32.63
CA ILE A 585 7.67 -0.46 31.84
C ILE A 585 7.68 0.82 31.02
N LYS A 586 8.89 1.27 30.69
CA LYS A 586 9.12 2.45 29.82
C LYS A 586 9.34 1.98 28.38
N THR A 587 9.23 2.91 27.46
CA THR A 587 9.65 2.72 26.07
C THR A 587 11.13 2.31 26.00
N GLY A 588 11.45 1.40 25.10
CA GLY A 588 12.81 0.88 24.90
C GLY A 588 12.96 -0.57 25.32
N VAL A 589 14.16 -0.92 25.74
CA VAL A 589 14.49 -2.26 26.24
C VAL A 589 14.37 -2.26 27.77
N THR A 590 13.57 -3.16 28.31
CA THR A 590 13.41 -3.37 29.75
C THR A 590 13.77 -4.81 30.08
N SER A 591 14.77 -5.01 30.92
CA SER A 591 15.13 -6.33 31.43
C SER A 591 14.47 -6.57 32.79
N LEU A 592 13.75 -7.69 32.91
CA LEU A 592 13.06 -8.10 34.11
C LEU A 592 13.49 -9.52 34.50
N THR A 593 13.67 -9.79 35.79
CA THR A 593 13.83 -11.16 36.27
C THR A 593 12.46 -11.83 36.33
N ILE A 594 12.33 -13.00 35.71
CA ILE A 594 11.09 -13.79 35.75
C ILE A 594 10.78 -14.17 37.18
N PRO A 595 9.64 -13.74 37.74
CA PRO A 595 9.28 -14.04 39.13
C PRO A 595 9.18 -15.56 39.40
N ALA A 596 9.55 -16.00 40.58
CA ALA A 596 9.58 -17.42 40.97
C ALA A 596 8.26 -18.16 40.67
N LYS A 597 7.11 -17.47 40.86
CA LYS A 597 5.78 -18.05 40.59
C LYS A 597 5.44 -18.22 39.10
N ALA A 598 6.24 -17.62 38.18
CA ALA A 598 6.07 -17.73 36.74
C ALA A 598 7.13 -18.61 36.06
N ARG A 599 8.24 -18.98 36.75
CA ARG A 599 9.40 -19.69 36.16
C ARG A 599 9.08 -21.04 35.56
N ASN A 600 8.15 -21.77 36.17
CA ASN A 600 7.79 -23.14 35.76
C ASN A 600 6.35 -23.24 35.24
N LYS A 601 5.80 -22.15 34.77
CA LYS A 601 4.44 -22.09 34.22
C LYS A 601 4.47 -21.65 32.77
N HIS A 602 3.50 -22.10 32.00
CA HIS A 602 3.22 -21.53 30.70
C HIS A 602 2.51 -20.20 30.91
N TRP A 603 3.03 -19.14 30.29
CA TRP A 603 2.48 -17.78 30.39
C TRP A 603 2.65 -17.03 29.07
N ILE A 604 1.89 -15.98 28.95
CA ILE A 604 1.89 -15.04 27.84
C ILE A 604 2.31 -13.68 28.38
N ALA A 605 3.24 -13.02 27.69
CA ALA A 605 3.62 -11.65 28.01
C ALA A 605 2.64 -10.68 27.34
N THR A 606 2.14 -9.73 28.11
CA THR A 606 1.24 -8.69 27.62
C THR A 606 1.73 -7.29 27.98
N LEU A 607 1.45 -6.31 27.12
CA LEU A 607 1.66 -4.90 27.38
C LEU A 607 0.33 -4.15 27.15
N ASN A 608 -0.15 -3.44 28.17
CA ASN A 608 -1.46 -2.77 28.17
C ASN A 608 -2.61 -3.73 27.79
N GLY A 609 -2.53 -4.99 28.23
CA GLY A 609 -3.51 -6.04 27.92
C GLY A 609 -3.37 -6.67 26.53
N LYS A 610 -2.41 -6.25 25.71
CA LYS A 610 -2.10 -6.85 24.39
C LYS A 610 -0.89 -7.77 24.52
N MET A 611 -0.92 -8.94 23.85
CA MET A 611 0.20 -9.88 23.85
C MET A 611 1.42 -9.30 23.14
N LEU A 612 2.60 -9.64 23.66
CA LEU A 612 3.89 -9.40 23.04
C LEU A 612 4.36 -10.66 22.30
N ASN A 613 5.03 -10.46 21.16
CA ASN A 613 5.69 -11.56 20.44
C ASN A 613 6.93 -12.04 21.21
N ARG A 614 7.26 -13.31 21.06
CA ARG A 614 8.51 -13.89 21.55
C ARG A 614 9.56 -13.86 20.47
#